data_e303a89cd0c435a8eca40f101b854ce0
#
_entry.id   e303a89cd0c435a8eca40f101b854ce0
#
_cell.length_a   1.000
_cell.length_b   1.000
_cell.length_c   1.000
_cell.angle_alpha   90.00
_cell.angle_beta   90.00
_cell.angle_gamma   90.00
#
_symmetry.space_group_name_H-M   'P 1'
#
loop_
_entity.id
_entity.type
_entity.pdbx_description
1 polymer ?
#
loop_
_entity_poly.entity_id
_entity_poly.type
_entity_poly.pdbx_seq_one_letter_code
_entity_poly.pdbx_strand_id
1 'polypeptide(L)'
;MRFDVLSLILGWTLIAISIPLVVCGIITVWLDDLEMALRAFSIPLILSPLIGFLMLKFGTRSDTAERLRDREAFAAVALIYPIVVFIGLFPYWLGGVFVGPFATDAGLIDIVRGAVNSWFESMSGFTTTGATVISHDMSPNCIPGQTVDCINA
;
A
#
# COMPACT_ATOMS: atom_id res chain seq x y z
N MET A 1 21.08 3.11 -19.09
CA MET A 1 20.10 3.35 -18.01
C MET A 1 20.89 3.41 -16.72
N ARG A 2 20.85 4.53 -16.03
CA ARG A 2 21.60 4.73 -14.78
C ARG A 2 20.77 4.18 -13.62
N PHE A 3 21.09 2.99 -13.19
CA PHE A 3 20.38 2.33 -12.07
C PHE A 3 20.51 3.10 -10.76
N ASP A 4 21.58 3.85 -10.60
CA ASP A 4 21.86 4.65 -9.40
C ASP A 4 20.83 5.78 -9.22
N VAL A 5 20.53 6.51 -10.30
CA VAL A 5 19.52 7.59 -10.30
C VAL A 5 18.13 7.02 -10.07
N LEU A 6 17.82 5.89 -10.71
CA LEU A 6 16.54 5.22 -10.54
C LEU A 6 16.34 4.75 -9.09
N SER A 7 17.37 4.13 -8.52
CA SER A 7 17.38 3.68 -7.13
C SER A 7 17.19 4.84 -6.14
N LEU A 8 17.77 6.00 -6.44
CA LEU A 8 17.65 7.19 -5.62
C LEU A 8 16.22 7.74 -5.63
N ILE A 9 15.59 7.82 -6.82
CA ILE A 9 14.20 8.29 -6.96
C ILE A 9 13.25 7.33 -6.25
N LEU A 10 13.38 6.02 -6.48
CA LEU A 10 12.56 5.00 -5.84
C LEU A 10 12.74 5.00 -4.32
N GLY A 11 13.98 5.15 -3.85
CA GLY A 11 14.28 5.20 -2.42
C GLY A 11 13.60 6.37 -1.72
N TRP A 12 13.71 7.58 -2.27
CA TRP A 12 13.03 8.75 -1.72
C TRP A 12 11.51 8.64 -1.77
N THR A 13 10.97 8.07 -2.85
CA THR A 13 9.51 7.86 -2.97
C THR A 13 9.00 6.92 -1.89
N LEU A 14 9.70 5.80 -1.63
CA LEU A 14 9.31 4.84 -0.59
C LEU A 14 9.37 5.44 0.82
N ILE A 15 10.37 6.27 1.10
CA ILE A 15 10.45 7.00 2.37
C ILE A 15 9.31 8.02 2.49
N ALA A 16 9.02 8.76 1.43
CA ALA A 16 7.93 9.73 1.42
C ALA A 16 6.56 9.09 1.67
N ILE A 17 6.31 7.90 1.11
CA ILE A 17 5.06 7.15 1.32
C ILE A 17 4.92 6.64 2.76
N SER A 18 6.01 6.45 3.47
CA SER A 18 5.95 6.06 4.89
C SER A 18 5.25 7.13 5.75
N ILE A 19 5.30 8.41 5.37
CA ILE A 19 4.67 9.50 6.12
C ILE A 19 3.15 9.35 6.18
N PRO A 20 2.39 9.28 5.07
CA PRO A 20 0.96 9.05 5.12
C PRO A 20 0.59 7.72 5.77
N LEU A 21 1.40 6.65 5.62
CA LEU A 21 1.16 5.39 6.30
C LEU A 21 1.25 5.53 7.83
N VAL A 22 2.21 6.30 8.35
CA VAL A 22 2.30 6.63 9.79
C VAL A 22 1.06 7.38 10.24
N VAL A 23 0.64 8.40 9.48
CA VAL A 23 -0.55 9.20 9.82
C VAL A 23 -1.80 8.32 9.87
N CYS A 24 -2.01 7.47 8.85
CA CYS A 24 -3.12 6.53 8.84
C CYS A 24 -3.05 5.55 10.02
N GLY A 25 -1.87 5.01 10.32
CA GLY A 25 -1.67 4.12 11.46
C GLY A 25 -2.03 4.79 12.80
N ILE A 26 -1.63 6.05 13.00
CA ILE A 26 -1.98 6.82 14.20
C ILE A 26 -3.50 7.04 14.28
N ILE A 27 -4.14 7.39 13.17
CA ILE A 27 -5.59 7.59 13.12
C ILE A 27 -6.32 6.28 13.45
N THR A 28 -5.86 5.15 12.93
CA THR A 28 -6.45 3.83 13.23
C THR A 28 -6.30 3.47 14.71
N VAL A 29 -5.15 3.75 15.33
CA VAL A 29 -4.97 3.57 16.79
C VAL A 29 -5.96 4.42 17.59
N TRP A 30 -6.31 5.60 17.07
CA TRP A 30 -7.18 6.53 17.79
C TRP A 30 -8.67 6.23 17.61
N LEU A 31 -9.07 5.76 16.45
CA LEU A 31 -10.47 5.49 16.10
C LEU A 31 -10.91 4.05 16.37
N ASP A 32 -10.01 3.10 16.17
CA ASP A 32 -10.28 1.67 16.32
C ASP A 32 -9.48 1.11 17.52
N ASP A 33 -8.56 0.19 17.24
CA ASP A 33 -7.73 -0.49 18.24
C ASP A 33 -6.27 -0.55 17.82
N LEU A 34 -5.37 -0.55 18.84
CA LEU A 34 -3.94 -0.72 18.63
C LEU A 34 -3.62 -2.04 17.89
N GLU A 35 -4.36 -3.11 18.17
CA GLU A 35 -4.14 -4.42 17.55
C GLU A 35 -4.42 -4.36 16.04
N MET A 36 -5.52 -3.71 15.63
CA MET A 36 -5.87 -3.53 14.23
C MET A 36 -4.83 -2.66 13.50
N ALA A 37 -4.42 -1.55 14.11
CA ALA A 37 -3.39 -0.68 13.56
C ALA A 37 -2.06 -1.42 13.36
N LEU A 38 -1.63 -2.22 14.33
CA LEU A 38 -0.41 -3.02 14.23
C LEU A 38 -0.51 -4.08 13.15
N ARG A 39 -1.64 -4.78 13.02
CA ARG A 39 -1.86 -5.77 11.96
C ARG A 39 -1.81 -5.13 10.58
N ALA A 40 -2.54 -4.03 10.37
CA ALA A 40 -2.67 -3.38 9.07
C ALA A 40 -1.39 -2.67 8.63
N PHE A 41 -0.71 -1.96 9.53
CA PHE A 41 0.34 -1.01 9.18
C PHE A 41 1.76 -1.45 9.55
N SER A 42 1.98 -2.48 10.40
CA SER A 42 3.34 -2.88 10.82
C SER A 42 4.23 -3.28 9.62
N ILE A 43 3.71 -4.11 8.73
CA ILE A 43 4.48 -4.59 7.58
C ILE A 43 4.82 -3.44 6.62
N PRO A 44 3.87 -2.63 6.11
CA PRO A 44 4.21 -1.55 5.19
C PRO A 44 5.06 -0.45 5.83
N LEU A 45 4.89 -0.16 7.12
CA LEU A 45 5.70 0.83 7.85
C LEU A 45 7.16 0.41 8.05
N ILE A 46 7.43 -0.89 8.14
CA ILE A 46 8.79 -1.41 8.23
C ILE A 46 9.38 -1.59 6.82
N LEU A 47 8.62 -2.19 5.92
CA LEU A 47 9.09 -2.59 4.59
C LEU A 47 9.40 -1.38 3.71
N SER A 48 8.53 -0.37 3.71
CA SER A 48 8.68 0.82 2.86
C SER A 48 9.96 1.61 3.16
N PRO A 49 10.23 2.07 4.40
CA PRO A 49 11.45 2.79 4.68
C PRO A 49 12.70 1.91 4.61
N LEU A 50 12.60 0.62 4.96
CA LEU A 50 13.72 -0.31 4.87
C LEU A 50 14.20 -0.46 3.42
N ILE A 51 13.30 -0.77 2.50
CA ILE A 51 13.62 -0.87 1.07
C ILE A 51 14.08 0.48 0.54
N GLY A 52 13.40 1.58 0.93
CA GLY A 52 13.79 2.93 0.56
C GLY A 52 15.22 3.25 0.96
N PHE A 53 15.60 2.94 2.18
CA PHE A 53 16.96 3.18 2.70
C PHE A 53 18.03 2.32 1.99
N LEU A 54 17.68 1.06 1.73
CA LEU A 54 18.56 0.18 0.94
C LEU A 54 18.78 0.73 -0.47
N MET A 55 17.71 1.18 -1.13
CA MET A 55 17.81 1.79 -2.45
C MET A 55 18.64 3.07 -2.45
N LEU A 56 18.53 3.92 -1.43
CA LEU A 56 19.36 5.11 -1.28
C LEU A 56 20.86 4.76 -1.14
N LYS A 57 21.19 3.69 -0.42
CA LYS A 57 22.59 3.24 -0.32
C LYS A 57 23.19 2.82 -1.67
N PHE A 58 22.38 2.25 -2.55
CA PHE A 58 22.83 1.92 -3.91
C PHE A 58 22.94 3.17 -4.80
N GLY A 59 22.08 4.17 -4.58
CA GLY A 59 22.06 5.43 -5.34
C GLY A 59 23.19 6.41 -4.99
N THR A 60 23.74 6.38 -3.77
CA THR A 60 24.78 7.32 -3.31
C THR A 60 26.18 7.10 -3.93
N ARG A 61 26.35 6.05 -4.72
CA ARG A 61 27.62 5.78 -5.42
C ARG A 61 27.80 6.56 -6.73
N SER A 62 26.79 7.29 -7.17
CA SER A 62 26.85 8.03 -8.44
C SER A 62 27.11 9.52 -8.21
N ASP A 63 28.22 10.00 -8.70
CA ASP A 63 28.70 11.38 -8.60
C ASP A 63 27.98 12.35 -9.58
N THR A 64 26.81 11.97 -10.07
CA THR A 64 26.15 12.68 -11.16
C THR A 64 24.74 13.13 -10.81
N ALA A 65 24.65 14.29 -10.16
CA ALA A 65 23.45 15.14 -10.17
C ALA A 65 23.15 15.76 -11.56
N GLU A 66 23.63 15.15 -12.64
CA GLU A 66 23.34 15.60 -13.99
C GLU A 66 21.94 15.17 -14.42
N ARG A 67 21.30 16.06 -15.15
CA ARG A 67 19.93 16.00 -15.68
C ARG A 67 19.41 14.59 -15.93
N LEU A 68 18.27 14.29 -15.33
CA LEU A 68 17.48 13.09 -15.66
C LEU A 68 17.25 13.04 -17.17
N ARG A 69 17.56 11.90 -17.76
CA ARG A 69 17.20 11.62 -19.15
C ARG A 69 15.73 11.19 -19.20
N ASP A 70 15.01 11.56 -20.25
CA ASP A 70 13.59 11.22 -20.41
C ASP A 70 13.30 9.73 -20.20
N ARG A 71 14.17 8.86 -20.70
CA ARG A 71 14.05 7.39 -20.51
C ARG A 71 14.14 6.96 -19.06
N GLU A 72 14.94 7.64 -18.24
CA GLU A 72 15.09 7.36 -16.80
C GLU A 72 13.88 7.85 -16.03
N ALA A 73 13.33 9.00 -16.41
CA ALA A 73 12.11 9.52 -15.84
C ALA A 73 10.90 8.60 -16.09
N PHE A 74 10.72 8.16 -17.35
CA PHE A 74 9.66 7.20 -17.69
C PHE A 74 9.81 5.87 -16.97
N ALA A 75 11.03 5.34 -16.88
CA ALA A 75 11.30 4.10 -16.16
C ALA A 75 11.05 4.25 -14.65
N ALA A 76 11.40 5.39 -14.04
CA ALA A 76 11.11 5.67 -12.65
C ALA A 76 9.62 5.67 -12.38
N VAL A 77 8.82 6.39 -13.18
CA VAL A 77 7.37 6.42 -13.05
C VAL A 77 6.77 5.02 -13.22
N ALA A 78 7.20 4.27 -14.25
CA ALA A 78 6.70 2.92 -14.51
C ALA A 78 6.97 1.93 -13.36
N LEU A 79 8.07 2.12 -12.60
CA LEU A 79 8.43 1.26 -11.48
C LEU A 79 7.85 1.75 -10.15
N ILE A 80 7.68 3.06 -9.97
CA ILE A 80 7.08 3.63 -8.76
C ILE A 80 5.67 3.08 -8.55
N TYR A 81 4.83 3.11 -9.58
CA TYR A 81 3.43 2.67 -9.47
C TYR A 81 3.28 1.24 -8.90
N PRO A 82 3.84 0.19 -9.49
CA PRO A 82 3.67 -1.16 -8.94
C PRO A 82 4.27 -1.33 -7.54
N ILE A 83 5.36 -0.64 -7.23
CA ILE A 83 6.00 -0.72 -5.91
C ILE A 83 5.10 -0.06 -4.84
N VAL A 84 4.58 1.13 -5.13
CA VAL A 84 3.69 1.86 -4.22
C VAL A 84 2.38 1.11 -4.01
N VAL A 85 1.80 0.59 -5.08
CA VAL A 85 0.59 -0.25 -5.03
C VAL A 85 0.83 -1.50 -4.20
N PHE A 86 2.01 -2.13 -4.34
CA PHE A 86 2.38 -3.28 -3.54
C PHE A 86 2.47 -2.95 -2.05
N ILE A 87 3.03 -1.81 -1.68
CA ILE A 87 3.06 -1.35 -0.28
C ILE A 87 1.66 -1.00 0.20
N GLY A 88 0.86 -0.34 -0.63
CA GLY A 88 -0.50 0.10 -0.29
C GLY A 88 -1.53 -1.03 -0.19
N LEU A 89 -1.26 -2.24 -0.69
CA LEU A 89 -2.20 -3.36 -0.56
C LEU A 89 -2.27 -3.89 0.88
N PHE A 90 -1.18 -3.79 1.66
CA PHE A 90 -1.10 -4.40 2.99
C PHE A 90 -2.17 -3.90 3.98
N PRO A 91 -2.44 -2.59 4.10
CA PRO A 91 -3.50 -2.11 4.97
C PRO A 91 -4.88 -2.71 4.65
N TYR A 92 -5.22 -2.88 3.37
CA TYR A 92 -6.48 -3.50 2.97
C TYR A 92 -6.52 -5.01 3.29
N TRP A 93 -5.43 -5.70 3.01
CA TRP A 93 -5.37 -7.16 3.15
C TRP A 93 -5.20 -7.61 4.60
N LEU A 94 -4.33 -6.94 5.37
CA LEU A 94 -4.04 -7.28 6.77
C LEU A 94 -5.00 -6.59 7.73
N GLY A 95 -5.55 -5.43 7.36
CA GLY A 95 -6.55 -4.70 8.12
C GLY A 95 -7.96 -5.31 8.06
N GLY A 96 -8.15 -6.39 7.31
CA GLY A 96 -9.42 -7.12 7.31
C GLY A 96 -10.51 -6.55 6.41
N VAL A 97 -10.19 -5.60 5.52
CA VAL A 97 -11.14 -5.14 4.48
C VAL A 97 -11.47 -6.27 3.52
N PHE A 98 -10.47 -7.08 3.20
CA PHE A 98 -10.61 -8.32 2.44
C PHE A 98 -10.10 -9.50 3.26
N VAL A 99 -10.48 -10.71 2.86
CA VAL A 99 -10.04 -11.94 3.50
C VAL A 99 -8.51 -12.02 3.48
N GLY A 100 -7.92 -11.88 4.64
CA GLY A 100 -6.47 -11.87 4.83
C GLY A 100 -5.94 -13.20 5.40
N PRO A 101 -4.63 -13.29 5.60
CA PRO A 101 -3.98 -14.49 6.13
C PRO A 101 -4.34 -14.79 7.61
N PHE A 102 -4.94 -13.83 8.30
CA PHE A 102 -5.35 -13.97 9.70
C PHE A 102 -6.86 -14.29 9.85
N ALA A 103 -7.59 -14.46 8.74
CA ALA A 103 -9.00 -14.81 8.79
C ALA A 103 -9.16 -16.28 9.23
N THR A 104 -9.98 -16.50 10.25
CA THR A 104 -10.36 -17.84 10.70
C THR A 104 -11.23 -18.50 9.65
N ASP A 105 -10.97 -19.78 9.35
CA ASP A 105 -11.74 -20.60 8.39
C ASP A 105 -11.63 -20.18 6.90
N ALA A 106 -10.68 -19.33 6.55
CA ALA A 106 -10.45 -18.92 5.17
C ALA A 106 -9.64 -19.97 4.41
N GLY A 107 -10.15 -20.37 3.23
CA GLY A 107 -9.41 -21.20 2.29
C GLY A 107 -8.26 -20.42 1.64
N LEU A 108 -7.24 -21.15 1.17
CA LEU A 108 -6.12 -20.53 0.43
C LEU A 108 -6.58 -19.67 -0.75
N ILE A 109 -7.62 -20.12 -1.45
CA ILE A 109 -8.20 -19.40 -2.61
C ILE A 109 -8.80 -18.05 -2.15
N ASP A 110 -9.46 -18.01 -1.00
CA ASP A 110 -10.07 -16.78 -0.48
C ASP A 110 -9.01 -15.77 -0.03
N ILE A 111 -7.93 -16.25 0.57
CA ILE A 111 -6.78 -15.42 0.95
C ILE A 111 -6.12 -14.80 -0.29
N VAL A 112 -5.90 -15.60 -1.34
CA VAL A 112 -5.34 -15.11 -2.61
C VAL A 112 -6.29 -14.12 -3.28
N ARG A 113 -7.59 -14.39 -3.31
CA ARG A 113 -8.60 -13.46 -3.82
C ARG A 113 -8.59 -12.14 -3.04
N GLY A 114 -8.48 -12.21 -1.71
CA GLY A 114 -8.35 -11.03 -0.86
C GLY A 114 -7.11 -10.21 -1.18
N ALA A 115 -5.96 -10.85 -1.44
CA ALA A 115 -4.74 -10.17 -1.86
C ALA A 115 -4.91 -9.46 -3.22
N VAL A 116 -5.54 -10.12 -4.19
CA VAL A 116 -5.81 -9.55 -5.53
C VAL A 116 -6.76 -8.35 -5.43
N ASN A 117 -7.83 -8.46 -4.63
CA ASN A 117 -8.75 -7.36 -4.40
C ASN A 117 -8.07 -6.17 -3.70
N SER A 118 -7.22 -6.44 -2.71
CA SER A 118 -6.40 -5.42 -2.03
C SER A 118 -5.42 -4.73 -2.98
N TRP A 119 -4.82 -5.48 -3.89
CA TRP A 119 -3.99 -4.93 -4.96
C TRP A 119 -4.80 -3.99 -5.85
N PHE A 120 -6.00 -4.42 -6.26
CA PHE A 120 -6.88 -3.62 -7.11
C PHE A 120 -7.29 -2.31 -6.43
N GLU A 121 -7.70 -2.34 -5.16
CA GLU A 121 -8.05 -1.14 -4.39
C GLU A 121 -6.87 -0.18 -4.27
N SER A 122 -5.70 -0.71 -3.92
CA SER A 122 -4.48 0.09 -3.85
C SER A 122 -4.15 0.73 -5.20
N MET A 123 -4.25 -0.02 -6.29
CA MET A 123 -4.02 0.47 -7.65
C MET A 123 -5.01 1.58 -8.01
N SER A 124 -6.30 1.35 -7.76
CA SER A 124 -7.37 2.31 -8.03
C SER A 124 -7.19 3.62 -7.26
N GLY A 125 -6.80 3.54 -5.99
CA GLY A 125 -6.51 4.71 -5.17
C GLY A 125 -5.34 5.52 -5.71
N PHE A 126 -4.22 4.88 -6.03
CA PHE A 126 -3.03 5.58 -6.54
C PHE A 126 -3.17 6.10 -7.96
N THR A 127 -3.95 5.46 -8.80
CA THR A 127 -4.22 5.93 -10.16
C THR A 127 -5.40 6.91 -10.24
N THR A 128 -6.02 7.23 -9.10
CA THR A 128 -7.20 8.12 -9.02
C THR A 128 -8.37 7.67 -9.91
N THR A 129 -8.45 6.38 -10.19
CA THR A 129 -9.48 5.80 -11.07
C THR A 129 -10.84 5.79 -10.39
N GLY A 130 -10.87 5.64 -9.05
CA GLY A 130 -12.09 5.61 -8.26
C GLY A 130 -12.94 4.35 -8.43
N ALA A 131 -12.43 3.33 -9.14
CA ALA A 131 -13.08 2.04 -9.22
C ALA A 131 -12.86 1.27 -7.92
N THR A 132 -13.91 0.60 -7.39
CA THR A 132 -13.80 -0.17 -6.17
C THR A 132 -14.43 -1.55 -6.32
N VAL A 133 -13.86 -2.54 -5.64
CA VAL A 133 -14.44 -3.87 -5.44
C VAL A 133 -14.96 -4.05 -4.00
N ILE A 134 -14.85 -2.98 -3.18
CA ILE A 134 -15.45 -2.96 -1.84
C ILE A 134 -16.97 -2.82 -2.01
N SER A 135 -17.70 -3.84 -1.63
CA SER A 135 -19.17 -3.76 -1.57
C SER A 135 -19.61 -3.26 -0.19
N HIS A 136 -20.82 -2.70 -0.14
CA HIS A 136 -21.40 -2.24 1.12
C HIS A 136 -21.57 -3.37 2.15
N ASP A 137 -21.69 -4.62 1.70
CA ASP A 137 -21.81 -5.80 2.58
C ASP A 137 -20.48 -6.18 3.25
N MET A 138 -19.35 -5.60 2.84
CA MET A 138 -18.03 -5.89 3.41
C MET A 138 -17.74 -5.10 4.68
N SER A 139 -18.62 -4.17 5.09
CA SER A 139 -18.46 -3.50 6.38
C SER A 139 -18.63 -4.51 7.53
N PRO A 140 -17.68 -4.57 8.50
CA PRO A 140 -17.78 -5.49 9.63
C PRO A 140 -19.02 -5.25 10.49
N ASN A 141 -19.61 -4.07 10.42
CA ASN A 141 -20.83 -3.69 11.14
C ASN A 141 -22.10 -3.81 10.29
N CYS A 142 -21.97 -4.27 9.04
CA CYS A 142 -23.14 -4.44 8.17
C CYS A 142 -23.96 -5.66 8.56
N ILE A 143 -25.14 -5.42 9.13
CA ILE A 143 -26.11 -6.47 9.47
C ILE A 143 -27.06 -6.61 8.30
N PRO A 144 -27.24 -7.82 7.73
CA PRO A 144 -28.19 -8.05 6.65
C PRO A 144 -29.58 -7.55 7.01
N GLY A 145 -30.11 -6.60 6.25
CA GLY A 145 -31.42 -5.98 6.47
C GLY A 145 -31.43 -4.67 7.27
N GLN A 146 -30.26 -4.22 7.77
CA GLN A 146 -30.09 -2.88 8.34
C GLN A 146 -29.16 -2.06 7.43
N THR A 147 -29.61 -0.90 7.01
CA THR A 147 -28.86 -0.03 6.07
C THR A 147 -27.99 1.02 6.77
N VAL A 148 -28.02 1.09 8.10
CA VAL A 148 -27.44 2.20 8.85
C VAL A 148 -25.91 2.05 9.00
N ASP A 149 -25.41 0.83 9.10
CA ASP A 149 -23.99 0.53 9.37
C ASP A 149 -23.23 -0.03 8.16
N CYS A 150 -23.89 -0.11 7.00
CA CYS A 150 -23.28 -0.55 5.77
C CYS A 150 -22.63 0.64 5.05
N ILE A 151 -21.49 0.43 4.41
CA ILE A 151 -20.86 1.45 3.58
C ILE A 151 -21.83 1.82 2.45
N ASN A 152 -22.29 3.04 2.46
CA ASN A 152 -23.09 3.58 1.37
C ASN A 152 -22.12 3.91 0.21
N ALA A 153 -22.09 3.05 -0.79
CA ALA A 153 -21.37 3.28 -2.03
C ALA A 153 -22.15 4.23 -2.94
#